data_71fef2aae9ab7c644103f4cac347cf5c
#
_entry.id   71fef2aae9ab7c644103f4cac347cf5c
#
_cell.length_a   1.000
_cell.length_b   1.000
_cell.length_c   1.000
_cell.angle_alpha   90.00
_cell.angle_beta   90.00
_cell.angle_gamma   90.00
#
_symmetry.space_group_name_H-M   'P 1'
#
loop_
_entity.id
_entity.type
_entity.pdbx_description
1 polymer ?
#
loop_
_entity_poly.entity_id
_entity_poly.type
_entity_poly.pdbx_seq_one_letter_code
_entity_poly.pdbx_strand_id
1 'polypeptide(L)'
;MKLDVKVLDPRMADQLPQYATPGSAGLDLRACLDAPIVLEPNAWQLVPTGIAIHLADPAYAALILPRSGLGHKHGIVLGNLVGLIDSDYQGQLMVSAWNRSDVAFTLEPVSYTHLTLPTNREV
;
A
#
# COMPACT_ATOMS: atom_id res chain seq x y z
N MET A 1 3.87 -12.92 14.82
CA MET A 1 3.66 -11.51 15.17
C MET A 1 2.20 -11.13 14.91
N LYS A 2 1.61 -10.39 15.80
CA LYS A 2 0.24 -9.89 15.65
C LYS A 2 0.29 -8.43 15.19
N LEU A 3 -0.46 -8.12 14.14
CA LEU A 3 -0.56 -6.76 13.62
C LEU A 3 -1.96 -6.21 13.92
N ASP A 4 -2.03 -5.10 14.64
CA ASP A 4 -3.28 -4.41 14.88
C ASP A 4 -3.59 -3.49 13.70
N VAL A 5 -4.82 -3.60 13.19
CA VAL A 5 -5.30 -2.79 12.06
C VAL A 5 -6.54 -2.02 12.50
N LYS A 6 -6.52 -0.71 12.26
CA LYS A 6 -7.67 0.16 12.51
C LYS A 6 -8.28 0.59 11.19
N VAL A 7 -9.58 0.34 11.04
CA VAL A 7 -10.34 0.81 9.88
C VAL A 7 -10.71 2.28 10.10
N LEU A 8 -10.19 3.16 9.25
CA LEU A 8 -10.48 4.60 9.32
C LEU A 8 -11.64 5.00 8.44
N ASP A 9 -11.84 4.28 7.32
CA ASP A 9 -12.95 4.48 6.40
C ASP A 9 -13.79 3.21 6.36
N PRO A 10 -15.12 3.29 6.64
CA PRO A 10 -15.99 2.11 6.68
C PRO A 10 -15.98 1.28 5.39
N ARG A 11 -15.69 1.88 4.25
CA ARG A 11 -15.60 1.16 2.97
C ARG A 11 -14.52 0.07 2.99
N MET A 12 -13.52 0.22 3.87
CA MET A 12 -12.39 -0.71 3.95
C MET A 12 -12.61 -1.84 4.96
N ALA A 13 -13.76 -1.89 5.63
CA ALA A 13 -14.03 -2.92 6.64
C ALA A 13 -13.97 -4.34 6.05
N ASP A 14 -14.42 -4.51 4.80
CA ASP A 14 -14.39 -5.79 4.08
C ASP A 14 -13.19 -5.92 3.15
N GLN A 15 -12.27 -4.97 3.22
CA GLN A 15 -11.12 -4.86 2.30
C GLN A 15 -9.81 -4.78 3.06
N LEU A 16 -9.71 -5.49 4.17
CA LEU A 16 -8.50 -5.51 4.98
C LEU A 16 -7.33 -6.15 4.23
N PRO A 17 -6.10 -5.76 4.54
CA PRO A 17 -4.93 -6.38 3.92
C PRO A 17 -4.93 -7.89 4.13
N GLN A 18 -4.68 -8.61 3.06
CA GLN A 18 -4.65 -10.08 3.07
C GLN A 18 -3.46 -10.58 2.29
N TYR A 19 -2.99 -11.76 2.66
CA TYR A 19 -2.05 -12.48 1.82
C TYR A 19 -2.78 -13.01 0.60
N ALA A 20 -2.26 -12.72 -0.59
CA ALA A 20 -2.85 -13.20 -1.84
C ALA A 20 -2.79 -14.72 -1.95
N THR A 21 -1.74 -15.33 -1.41
CA THR A 21 -1.55 -16.78 -1.36
C THR A 21 -0.96 -17.18 -0.01
N PRO A 22 -1.02 -18.47 0.39
CA PRO A 22 -0.39 -18.93 1.62
C PRO A 22 1.13 -18.70 1.68
N GLY A 23 1.78 -18.62 0.51
CA GLY A 23 3.21 -18.38 0.42
C GLY A 23 3.59 -16.91 0.28
N SER A 24 2.64 -16.00 0.31
CA SER A 24 2.94 -14.57 0.17
C SER A 24 3.68 -14.03 1.39
N ALA A 25 4.72 -13.23 1.15
CA ALA A 25 5.48 -12.58 2.22
C ALA A 25 4.83 -11.29 2.69
N GLY A 26 4.09 -10.61 1.81
CA GLY A 26 3.48 -9.33 2.08
C GLY A 26 1.96 -9.38 2.00
N LEU A 27 1.35 -8.36 2.58
CA LEU A 27 -0.10 -8.14 2.55
C LEU A 27 -0.42 -7.07 1.51
N ASP A 28 -1.44 -7.32 0.70
CA ASP A 28 -1.84 -6.34 -0.30
C ASP A 28 -2.65 -5.21 0.33
N LEU A 29 -2.28 -3.99 0.00
CA LEU A 29 -3.06 -2.79 0.35
C LEU A 29 -4.02 -2.43 -0.77
N ARG A 30 -5.08 -1.71 -0.45
CA ARG A 30 -6.06 -1.26 -1.43
C ARG A 30 -6.24 0.24 -1.39
N ALA A 31 -6.53 0.82 -2.55
CA ALA A 31 -6.81 2.25 -2.66
C ALA A 31 -8.21 2.58 -2.15
N CYS A 32 -8.29 3.46 -1.17
CA CYS A 32 -9.55 3.97 -0.65
C CYS A 32 -9.88 5.28 -1.38
N LEU A 33 -10.59 5.18 -2.48
CA LEU A 33 -10.89 6.31 -3.37
C LEU A 33 -12.40 6.47 -3.53
N ASP A 34 -12.85 7.72 -3.72
CA ASP A 34 -14.24 8.03 -4.05
C ASP A 34 -14.53 7.79 -5.54
N ALA A 35 -13.53 7.97 -6.38
CA ALA A 35 -13.62 7.85 -7.83
C ALA A 35 -12.27 7.43 -8.40
N PRO A 36 -12.22 6.91 -9.63
CA PRO A 36 -10.96 6.58 -10.28
C PRO A 36 -10.03 7.79 -10.36
N ILE A 37 -8.73 7.53 -10.21
CA ILE A 37 -7.68 8.53 -10.37
C ILE A 37 -6.86 8.17 -11.59
N VAL A 38 -6.68 9.13 -12.49
CA VAL A 38 -5.78 8.97 -13.64
C VAL A 38 -4.42 9.53 -13.26
N LEU A 39 -3.41 8.66 -13.24
CA LEU A 39 -2.02 9.06 -13.08
C LEU A 39 -1.41 9.28 -14.46
N GLU A 40 -1.20 10.54 -14.80
CA GLU A 40 -0.52 10.90 -16.05
C GLU A 40 0.96 10.49 -16.00
N PRO A 41 1.62 10.36 -17.16
CA PRO A 41 3.05 10.05 -17.19
C PRO A 41 3.87 11.00 -16.29
N ASN A 42 4.75 10.43 -15.48
CA ASN A 42 5.60 11.13 -14.51
C ASN A 42 4.88 11.84 -13.36
N ALA A 43 3.55 11.73 -13.29
CA ALA A 43 2.80 12.27 -12.15
C ALA A 43 2.86 11.33 -10.95
N TRP A 44 2.79 11.89 -9.76
CA TRP A 44 2.61 11.12 -8.54
C TRP A 44 1.50 11.73 -7.71
N GLN A 45 0.88 10.89 -6.89
CA GLN A 45 -0.22 11.30 -6.04
C GLN A 45 -0.25 10.46 -4.78
N LEU A 46 -0.59 11.10 -3.67
CA LEU A 46 -0.80 10.42 -2.41
C LEU A 46 -2.16 9.72 -2.43
N VAL A 47 -2.15 8.40 -2.23
CA VAL A 47 -3.35 7.56 -2.27
C VAL A 47 -3.63 7.03 -0.88
N PRO A 48 -4.82 7.32 -0.30
CA PRO A 48 -5.18 6.81 1.00
C PRO A 48 -5.54 5.32 0.93
N THR A 49 -5.25 4.61 2.00
CA THR A 49 -5.63 3.19 2.14
C THR A 49 -6.85 2.99 3.03
N GLY A 50 -7.27 4.02 3.76
CA GLY A 50 -8.40 3.95 4.68
C GLY A 50 -8.15 3.14 5.94
N ILE A 51 -6.90 2.76 6.19
CA ILE A 51 -6.53 1.98 7.38
C ILE A 51 -5.28 2.56 8.04
N ALA A 52 -5.12 2.25 9.31
CA ALA A 52 -3.90 2.46 10.07
C ALA A 52 -3.45 1.13 10.66
N ILE A 53 -2.16 1.01 10.92
CA ILE A 53 -1.60 -0.16 11.59
C ILE A 53 -0.85 0.27 12.85
N HIS A 54 -0.68 -0.62 13.79
CA HIS A 54 0.13 -0.40 14.97
C HIS A 54 0.99 -1.63 15.24
N LEU A 55 2.28 -1.48 15.00
CA LEU A 55 3.25 -2.54 15.27
C LEU A 55 3.58 -2.62 16.76
N ALA A 56 3.70 -1.47 17.41
CA ALA A 56 3.99 -1.26 18.84
C ALA A 56 5.39 -1.71 19.28
N ASP A 57 5.87 -2.84 18.79
CA ASP A 57 7.17 -3.39 19.19
C ASP A 57 8.30 -2.76 18.35
N PRO A 58 9.23 -2.03 19.00
CA PRO A 58 10.33 -1.36 18.27
C PRO A 58 11.31 -2.33 17.60
N ALA A 59 11.20 -3.63 17.86
CA ALA A 59 11.99 -4.64 17.14
C ALA A 59 11.50 -4.82 15.69
N TYR A 60 10.35 -4.26 15.33
CA TYR A 60 9.73 -4.42 14.01
C TYR A 60 9.50 -3.09 13.32
N ALA A 61 9.51 -3.14 12.01
CA ALA A 61 9.06 -2.06 11.14
C ALA A 61 8.27 -2.67 9.99
N ALA A 62 7.48 -1.86 9.30
CA ALA A 62 6.79 -2.28 8.09
C ALA A 62 7.35 -1.52 6.90
N LEU A 63 7.34 -2.17 5.73
CA LEU A 63 7.74 -1.55 4.47
C LEU A 63 6.58 -1.62 3.50
N ILE A 64 6.34 -0.51 2.82
CA ILE A 64 5.42 -0.46 1.69
C ILE A 64 6.25 -0.52 0.42
N LEU A 65 5.98 -1.53 -0.40
CA LEU A 65 6.71 -1.79 -1.62
C LEU A 65 5.75 -1.91 -2.80
N PRO A 66 6.16 -1.53 -4.01
CA PRO A 66 5.33 -1.74 -5.19
C PRO A 66 5.25 -3.23 -5.53
N ARG A 67 4.12 -3.66 -6.09
CA ARG A 67 4.01 -5.00 -6.64
C ARG A 67 4.81 -5.09 -7.94
N SER A 68 5.52 -6.22 -8.11
CA SER A 68 6.42 -6.42 -9.24
C SER A 68 5.71 -6.29 -10.59
N GLY A 69 4.52 -6.88 -10.72
CA GLY A 69 3.77 -6.83 -11.99
C GLY A 69 3.39 -5.42 -12.40
N LEU A 70 2.87 -4.64 -11.46
CA LEU A 70 2.47 -3.28 -11.74
C LEU A 70 3.68 -2.36 -11.96
N GLY A 71 4.70 -2.52 -11.16
CA GLY A 71 5.93 -1.76 -11.31
C GLY A 71 6.62 -2.04 -12.63
N HIS A 72 6.74 -3.30 -13.00
CA HIS A 72 7.43 -3.69 -14.22
C HIS A 72 6.60 -3.42 -15.48
N LYS A 73 5.31 -3.82 -15.49
CA LYS A 73 4.47 -3.71 -16.70
C LYS A 73 3.93 -2.31 -16.92
N HIS A 74 3.57 -1.61 -15.85
CA HIS A 74 2.87 -0.34 -15.96
C HIS A 74 3.65 0.84 -15.41
N GLY A 75 4.80 0.60 -14.79
CA GLY A 75 5.63 1.66 -14.25
C GLY A 75 5.03 2.36 -13.02
N ILE A 76 4.06 1.72 -12.35
CA ILE A 76 3.47 2.28 -11.14
C ILE A 76 4.27 1.81 -9.94
N VAL A 77 4.96 2.74 -9.33
CA VAL A 77 5.88 2.51 -8.22
C VAL A 77 5.61 3.54 -7.13
N LEU A 78 6.48 3.60 -6.12
CA LEU A 78 6.36 4.59 -5.06
C LEU A 78 7.22 5.82 -5.37
N GLY A 79 6.65 7.00 -5.18
CA GLY A 79 7.38 8.26 -5.36
C GLY A 79 8.52 8.44 -4.35
N ASN A 80 8.38 7.84 -3.17
CA ASN A 80 9.43 7.80 -2.14
C ASN A 80 10.29 6.54 -2.20
N LEU A 81 10.16 5.73 -3.24
CA LEU A 81 10.86 4.48 -3.50
C LEU A 81 10.47 3.36 -2.53
N VAL A 82 10.57 3.57 -1.26
CA VAL A 82 10.16 2.63 -0.19
C VAL A 82 9.47 3.43 0.90
N GLY A 83 8.32 2.97 1.34
CA GLY A 83 7.63 3.53 2.49
C GLY A 83 8.05 2.79 3.75
N LEU A 84 8.72 3.46 4.67
CA LEU A 84 9.08 2.90 5.96
C LEU A 84 8.05 3.31 7.01
N ILE A 85 7.48 2.33 7.68
CA ILE A 85 6.48 2.55 8.73
C ILE A 85 7.11 2.15 10.06
N ASP A 86 7.28 3.13 10.93
CA ASP A 86 7.84 2.92 12.25
C ASP A 86 6.86 2.21 13.17
N SER A 87 7.38 1.56 14.20
CA SER A 87 6.57 0.79 15.14
C SER A 87 5.55 1.63 15.92
N ASP A 88 5.84 2.91 16.11
CA ASP A 88 4.99 3.86 16.83
C ASP A 88 4.09 4.71 15.92
N TYR A 89 4.17 4.53 14.62
CA TYR A 89 3.31 5.25 13.70
C TYR A 89 1.90 4.65 13.71
N GLN A 90 0.91 5.47 14.00
CA GLN A 90 -0.49 5.07 14.11
C GLN A 90 -1.42 5.85 13.18
N GLY A 91 -0.86 6.67 12.30
CA GLY A 91 -1.64 7.42 11.31
C GLY A 91 -2.11 6.55 10.16
N GLN A 92 -2.94 7.13 9.29
CA GLN A 92 -3.38 6.45 8.09
C GLN A 92 -2.18 6.07 7.21
N LEU A 93 -2.19 4.86 6.69
CA LEU A 93 -1.24 4.47 5.66
C LEU A 93 -1.59 5.17 4.36
N MET A 94 -0.62 5.90 3.83
CA MET A 94 -0.73 6.62 2.57
C MET A 94 0.29 6.07 1.60
N VAL A 95 -0.10 5.95 0.36
CA VAL A 95 0.76 5.44 -0.70
C VAL A 95 1.06 6.56 -1.68
N SER A 96 2.34 6.92 -1.81
CA SER A 96 2.77 7.85 -2.84
C SER A 96 2.91 7.10 -4.16
N ALA A 97 1.84 7.05 -4.95
CA ALA A 97 1.84 6.35 -6.22
C ALA A 97 2.47 7.23 -7.32
N TRP A 98 3.45 6.70 -8.03
CA TRP A 98 4.15 7.40 -9.09
C TRP A 98 4.10 6.60 -10.37
N ASN A 99 3.64 7.26 -11.45
CA ASN A 99 3.65 6.68 -12.78
C ASN A 99 4.93 7.10 -13.49
N ARG A 100 5.92 6.22 -13.51
CA ARG A 100 7.20 6.49 -14.19
C ARG A 100 7.20 6.03 -15.65
N SER A 101 6.06 5.58 -16.16
CA SER A 101 5.91 5.20 -17.57
C SER A 101 5.56 6.40 -18.44
N ASP A 102 5.44 6.16 -19.73
CA ASP A 102 5.00 7.15 -20.72
C ASP A 102 3.52 7.00 -21.10
N VAL A 103 2.78 6.15 -20.38
CA VAL A 103 1.35 5.88 -20.61
C VAL A 103 0.57 6.18 -19.35
N ALA A 104 -0.53 6.92 -19.46
CA ALA A 104 -1.41 7.19 -18.33
C ALA A 104 -1.97 5.88 -17.76
N PHE A 105 -2.13 5.85 -16.43
CA PHE A 105 -2.66 4.69 -15.72
C PHE A 105 -3.82 5.10 -14.83
N THR A 106 -4.91 4.34 -14.86
CA THR A 106 -6.09 4.62 -14.02
C THR A 106 -6.07 3.71 -12.79
N LEU A 107 -6.09 4.33 -11.60
CA LEU A 107 -6.29 3.65 -10.33
C LEU A 107 -7.79 3.58 -10.05
N GLU A 108 -8.32 2.37 -9.89
CA GLU A 108 -9.72 2.18 -9.57
C GLU A 108 -9.93 2.15 -8.04
N PRO A 109 -11.10 2.63 -7.56
CA PRO A 109 -11.42 2.51 -6.13
C PRO A 109 -11.48 1.05 -5.70
N VAL A 110 -10.91 0.74 -4.54
CA VAL A 110 -10.95 -0.57 -3.90
C VAL A 110 -10.37 -1.70 -4.75
N SER A 111 -9.82 -1.38 -5.91
CA SER A 111 -9.10 -2.37 -6.70
C SER A 111 -7.86 -2.83 -5.94
N TYR A 112 -7.39 -4.03 -6.22
CA TYR A 112 -6.10 -4.46 -5.73
C TYR A 112 -5.09 -3.40 -6.08
N THR A 113 -4.67 -2.71 -5.07
CA THR A 113 -3.51 -1.92 -5.28
C THR A 113 -2.37 -2.87 -5.37
N HIS A 114 -1.64 -2.68 -6.04
CA HIS A 114 -0.43 -3.13 -6.53
C HIS A 114 0.73 -2.80 -5.57
N LEU A 115 0.42 -2.67 -4.31
CA LEU A 115 1.37 -2.33 -3.27
C LEU A 115 1.29 -3.37 -2.17
N THR A 116 2.44 -3.72 -1.64
CA THR A 116 2.58 -4.77 -0.65
C THR A 116 3.08 -4.17 0.65
N LEU A 117 2.53 -4.63 1.76
CA LEU A 117 3.03 -4.30 3.09
C LEU A 117 3.71 -5.54 3.66
N PRO A 118 5.00 -5.74 3.41
CA PRO A 118 5.71 -6.82 4.08
C PRO A 118 5.93 -6.46 5.54
N THR A 119 5.76 -7.42 6.42
CA THR A 119 6.13 -7.28 7.81
C THR A 119 7.56 -7.74 7.98
N ASN A 120 8.33 -6.99 8.75
CA ASN A 120 9.67 -7.40 9.09
C ASN A 120 9.60 -8.61 10.01
N ARG A 121 10.27 -9.68 9.65
CA ARG A 121 10.30 -10.89 10.46
C ARG A 121 11.63 -11.00 11.16
N GLU A 122 11.56 -11.47 12.39
CA GLU A 122 12.74 -11.81 13.14
C GLU A 122 13.47 -12.94 12.45
N VAL A 123 14.74 -12.79 12.32
CA VAL A 123 15.62 -13.77 11.65
C VAL A 123 16.28 -14.64 12.68
#